data_d011a085f7d14bc0e28744d4c98e8b44
#
_entry.id   d011a085f7d14bc0e28744d4c98e8b44
#
_cell.length_a   1.000
_cell.length_b   1.000
_cell.length_c   1.000
_cell.angle_alpha   90.00
_cell.angle_beta   90.00
_cell.angle_gamma   90.00
#
_symmetry.space_group_name_H-M   'P 1'
#
loop_
_entity.id
_entity.type
_entity.pdbx_description
1 polymer ?
#
loop_
_entity_poly.entity_id
_entity_poly.type
_entity_poly.pdbx_seq_one_letter_code
_entity_poly.pdbx_strand_id
1 'polypeptide(L)'
;IGEEANIQDGVIIHSHGGATVTIGARTSVAHGVAVHGPCAIGEDCFLAMRSSLYSATLANSIWVGMGALIMRATLDSHTYVPAGSVIRSRPDAWGMRFVSNKEKRYMEEIREAVNRLREDYMKSRAVANA
;
A
#
# COMPACT_ATOMS: atom_id res chain seq x y z
N ILE A 1 -11.53 2.65 0.30
CA ILE A 1 -10.24 3.26 0.70
C ILE A 1 -10.44 3.87 2.06
N GLY A 2 -9.60 3.50 3.03
CA GLY A 2 -9.68 3.94 4.42
C GLY A 2 -9.15 5.36 4.66
N GLU A 3 -9.36 5.84 5.89
CA GLU A 3 -8.90 7.17 6.32
C GLU A 3 -7.37 7.30 6.21
N GLU A 4 -6.91 8.48 5.87
CA GLU A 4 -5.48 8.79 5.73
C GLU A 4 -4.70 7.85 4.78
N ALA A 5 -5.40 7.08 3.94
CA ALA A 5 -4.73 6.34 2.90
C ALA A 5 -4.14 7.31 1.86
N ASN A 6 -2.92 7.02 1.41
CA ASN A 6 -2.18 7.85 0.47
C ASN A 6 -2.04 7.11 -0.86
N ILE A 7 -2.72 7.58 -1.89
CA ILE A 7 -2.65 7.01 -3.24
C ILE A 7 -1.88 7.98 -4.12
N GLN A 8 -0.69 7.59 -4.53
CA GLN A 8 0.23 8.47 -5.26
C GLN A 8 0.04 8.39 -6.79
N ASP A 9 0.81 9.21 -7.50
CA ASP A 9 0.67 9.36 -8.95
C ASP A 9 0.92 8.07 -9.72
N GLY A 10 0.09 7.82 -10.75
CA GLY A 10 0.23 6.67 -11.63
C GLY A 10 -0.25 5.33 -11.03
N VAL A 11 -0.86 5.35 -9.85
CA VAL A 11 -1.47 4.15 -9.26
C VAL A 11 -2.68 3.72 -10.08
N ILE A 12 -2.74 2.43 -10.39
CA ILE A 12 -3.87 1.81 -11.09
C ILE A 12 -4.58 0.87 -10.11
N ILE A 13 -5.84 1.14 -9.84
CA ILE A 13 -6.70 0.26 -9.06
C ILE A 13 -7.82 -0.20 -9.99
N HIS A 14 -7.85 -1.48 -10.28
CA HIS A 14 -8.82 -2.07 -11.20
C HIS A 14 -9.46 -3.33 -10.62
N SER A 15 -10.72 -3.52 -10.93
CA SER A 15 -11.44 -4.76 -10.65
C SER A 15 -12.58 -4.93 -11.65
N HIS A 16 -12.98 -6.15 -11.90
CA HIS A 16 -14.10 -6.46 -12.80
C HIS A 16 -14.97 -7.60 -12.24
N GLY A 17 -16.11 -7.83 -12.86
CA GLY A 17 -17.00 -8.93 -12.48
C GLY A 17 -17.55 -8.85 -11.06
N GLY A 18 -17.78 -7.65 -10.54
CA GLY A 18 -18.29 -7.45 -9.17
C GLY A 18 -17.26 -7.65 -8.05
N ALA A 19 -16.00 -7.94 -8.40
CA ALA A 19 -14.94 -8.04 -7.42
C ALA A 19 -14.57 -6.66 -6.85
N THR A 20 -14.01 -6.62 -5.65
CA THR A 20 -13.67 -5.38 -4.95
C THR A 20 -12.19 -5.28 -4.65
N VAL A 21 -11.71 -4.04 -4.52
CA VAL A 21 -10.42 -3.70 -3.92
C VAL A 21 -10.68 -2.87 -2.68
N THR A 22 -10.15 -3.32 -1.54
CA THR A 22 -10.17 -2.56 -0.29
C THR A 22 -8.76 -2.19 0.11
N ILE A 23 -8.58 -0.96 0.58
CA ILE A 23 -7.31 -0.44 1.08
C ILE A 23 -7.58 0.16 2.45
N GLY A 24 -6.91 -0.34 3.46
CA GLY A 24 -7.10 0.05 4.85
C GLY A 24 -6.56 1.45 5.16
N ALA A 25 -6.91 1.93 6.33
CA ALA A 25 -6.49 3.24 6.84
C ALA A 25 -4.96 3.36 6.91
N ARG A 26 -4.44 4.57 6.73
CA ARG A 26 -3.01 4.91 6.84
C ARG A 26 -2.07 4.09 5.94
N THR A 27 -2.62 3.41 4.94
CA THR A 27 -1.84 2.66 3.96
C THR A 27 -1.37 3.58 2.84
N SER A 28 -0.08 3.52 2.53
CA SER A 28 0.53 4.26 1.42
C SER A 28 0.73 3.37 0.21
N VAL A 29 0.20 3.81 -0.92
CA VAL A 29 0.33 3.16 -2.23
C VAL A 29 1.16 4.09 -3.11
N ALA A 30 2.43 3.75 -3.29
CA ALA A 30 3.41 4.62 -3.94
C ALA A 30 3.25 4.65 -5.48
N HIS A 31 4.05 5.49 -6.12
CA HIS A 31 3.96 5.77 -7.56
C HIS A 31 3.97 4.50 -8.43
N GLY A 32 3.02 4.42 -9.34
CA GLY A 32 2.95 3.36 -10.35
C GLY A 32 2.61 1.97 -9.83
N VAL A 33 2.10 1.85 -8.61
CA VAL A 33 1.59 0.57 -8.08
C VAL A 33 0.34 0.16 -8.86
N ALA A 34 0.25 -1.13 -9.18
CA ALA A 34 -0.94 -1.71 -9.80
C ALA A 34 -1.63 -2.68 -8.81
N VAL A 35 -2.92 -2.47 -8.56
CA VAL A 35 -3.74 -3.35 -7.72
C VAL A 35 -4.91 -3.86 -8.55
N HIS A 36 -4.90 -5.14 -8.85
CA HIS A 36 -5.98 -5.78 -9.61
C HIS A 36 -6.77 -6.73 -8.70
N GLY A 37 -8.03 -6.40 -8.49
CA GLY A 37 -8.92 -7.14 -7.60
C GLY A 37 -9.31 -8.55 -8.08
N PRO A 38 -9.84 -9.37 -7.16
CA PRO A 38 -10.16 -9.00 -5.78
C PRO A 38 -8.90 -8.84 -4.92
N CYS A 39 -8.77 -7.72 -4.22
CA CYS A 39 -7.67 -7.49 -3.28
C CYS A 39 -8.19 -6.88 -1.97
N ALA A 40 -7.66 -7.36 -0.85
CA ALA A 40 -7.88 -6.77 0.46
C ALA A 40 -6.52 -6.40 1.05
N ILE A 41 -6.28 -5.10 1.22
CA ILE A 41 -5.06 -4.56 1.79
C ILE A 41 -5.42 -3.95 3.13
N GLY A 42 -4.74 -4.38 4.19
CA GLY A 42 -4.97 -3.95 5.55
C GLY A 42 -4.53 -2.51 5.83
N GLU A 43 -4.49 -2.18 7.10
CA GLU A 43 -4.08 -0.87 7.61
C GLU A 43 -2.55 -0.78 7.76
N ASP A 44 -2.05 0.45 7.79
CA ASP A 44 -0.63 0.74 8.04
C ASP A 44 0.34 -0.02 7.11
N CYS A 45 -0.09 -0.33 5.89
CA CYS A 45 0.76 -0.96 4.88
C CYS A 45 1.51 0.07 4.04
N PHE A 46 2.63 -0.35 3.47
CA PHE A 46 3.38 0.43 2.50
C PHE A 46 3.62 -0.41 1.24
N LEU A 47 3.04 0.00 0.13
CA LEU A 47 3.28 -0.59 -1.18
C LEU A 47 4.26 0.31 -1.94
N ALA A 48 5.51 -0.13 -2.04
CA ALA A 48 6.55 0.66 -2.67
C ALA A 48 6.36 0.74 -4.21
N MET A 49 7.05 1.69 -4.81
CA MET A 49 6.89 2.05 -6.23
C MET A 49 6.91 0.83 -7.16
N ARG A 50 5.98 0.82 -8.11
CA ARG A 50 5.84 -0.20 -9.16
C ARG A 50 5.67 -1.63 -8.65
N SER A 51 5.26 -1.83 -7.40
CA SER A 51 4.80 -3.14 -6.97
C SER A 51 3.44 -3.47 -7.61
N SER A 52 3.14 -4.74 -7.72
CA SER A 52 1.90 -5.21 -8.34
C SER A 52 1.23 -6.27 -7.48
N LEU A 53 -0.06 -6.10 -7.27
CA LEU A 53 -0.90 -7.03 -6.53
C LEU A 53 -2.00 -7.55 -7.43
N TYR A 54 -2.18 -8.86 -7.47
CA TYR A 54 -3.24 -9.53 -8.22
C TYR A 54 -3.93 -10.58 -7.35
N SER A 55 -5.20 -10.40 -7.07
CA SER A 55 -6.00 -11.32 -6.24
C SER A 55 -5.30 -11.65 -4.91
N ALA A 56 -4.79 -10.63 -4.22
CA ALA A 56 -3.98 -10.78 -3.03
C ALA A 56 -4.68 -10.26 -1.77
N THR A 57 -4.35 -10.86 -0.63
CA THR A 57 -4.80 -10.40 0.69
C THR A 57 -3.59 -10.09 1.56
N LEU A 58 -3.48 -8.85 1.97
CA LEU A 58 -2.44 -8.37 2.87
C LEU A 58 -3.08 -7.99 4.21
N ALA A 59 -2.60 -8.59 5.29
CA ALA A 59 -2.96 -8.17 6.64
C ALA A 59 -2.36 -6.79 6.96
N ASN A 60 -2.27 -6.40 8.22
CA ASN A 60 -1.83 -5.05 8.61
C ASN A 60 -0.30 -4.92 8.67
N SER A 61 0.17 -3.69 8.55
CA SER A 61 1.58 -3.33 8.78
C SER A 61 2.58 -4.07 7.89
N ILE A 62 2.23 -4.28 6.64
CA ILE A 62 3.07 -4.98 5.66
C ILE A 62 3.85 -3.96 4.84
N TRP A 63 5.13 -4.27 4.61
CA TRP A 63 5.98 -3.57 3.65
C TRP A 63 6.12 -4.40 2.38
N VAL A 64 5.73 -3.84 1.25
CA VAL A 64 5.95 -4.45 -0.06
C VAL A 64 7.04 -3.65 -0.79
N GLY A 65 8.17 -4.29 -1.07
CA GLY A 65 9.30 -3.67 -1.73
C GLY A 65 9.06 -3.27 -3.18
N MET A 66 9.89 -2.37 -3.70
CA MET A 66 9.77 -1.86 -5.06
C MET A 66 9.78 -3.00 -6.09
N GLY A 67 8.88 -2.93 -7.06
CA GLY A 67 8.80 -3.90 -8.15
C GLY A 67 8.39 -5.32 -7.74
N ALA A 68 8.01 -5.55 -6.47
CA ALA A 68 7.54 -6.86 -6.05
C ALA A 68 6.20 -7.21 -6.72
N LEU A 69 6.00 -8.48 -6.98
CA LEU A 69 4.75 -9.04 -7.52
C LEU A 69 4.15 -10.00 -6.48
N ILE A 70 2.92 -9.72 -6.08
CA ILE A 70 2.15 -10.58 -5.18
C ILE A 70 0.89 -11.04 -5.91
N MET A 71 0.78 -12.34 -6.12
CA MET A 71 -0.24 -12.94 -6.95
C MET A 71 -0.93 -14.10 -6.21
N ARG A 72 -2.25 -14.01 -5.99
CA ARG A 72 -3.06 -15.08 -5.39
C ARG A 72 -2.50 -15.60 -4.05
N ALA A 73 -1.97 -14.67 -3.25
CA ALA A 73 -1.33 -14.99 -1.99
C ALA A 73 -1.92 -14.18 -0.84
N THR A 74 -1.84 -14.75 0.36
CA THR A 74 -2.20 -14.08 1.60
C THR A 74 -0.94 -13.88 2.42
N LEU A 75 -0.68 -12.64 2.84
CA LEU A 75 0.45 -12.26 3.68
C LEU A 75 -0.02 -11.92 5.09
N ASP A 76 0.70 -12.47 6.07
CA ASP A 76 0.45 -12.20 7.47
C ASP A 76 0.97 -10.81 7.88
N SER A 77 0.42 -10.26 8.96
CA SER A 77 0.80 -8.94 9.48
C SER A 77 2.30 -8.83 9.74
N HIS A 78 2.81 -7.62 9.54
CA HIS A 78 4.22 -7.28 9.76
C HIS A 78 5.23 -7.94 8.81
N THR A 79 4.78 -8.58 7.74
CA THR A 79 5.67 -9.17 6.74
C THR A 79 6.43 -8.09 5.96
N TYR A 80 7.74 -8.25 5.85
CA TYR A 80 8.58 -7.46 4.95
C TYR A 80 8.84 -8.25 3.67
N VAL A 81 8.34 -7.73 2.55
CA VAL A 81 8.57 -8.28 1.22
C VAL A 81 9.72 -7.51 0.55
N PRO A 82 10.87 -8.15 0.27
CA PRO A 82 11.99 -7.48 -0.39
C PRO A 82 11.64 -6.97 -1.79
N ALA A 83 12.37 -5.96 -2.25
CA ALA A 83 12.24 -5.44 -3.62
C ALA A 83 12.44 -6.56 -4.65
N GLY A 84 11.63 -6.54 -5.72
CA GLY A 84 11.71 -7.51 -6.80
C GLY A 84 11.25 -8.92 -6.47
N SER A 85 10.70 -9.16 -5.29
CA SER A 85 10.18 -10.50 -4.91
C SER A 85 8.99 -10.89 -5.77
N VAL A 86 8.87 -12.19 -6.04
CA VAL A 86 7.70 -12.78 -6.70
C VAL A 86 7.05 -13.76 -5.74
N ILE A 87 5.85 -13.43 -5.26
CA ILE A 87 5.07 -14.24 -4.34
C ILE A 87 3.82 -14.72 -5.06
N ARG A 88 3.68 -16.03 -5.25
CA ARG A 88 2.56 -16.67 -5.94
C ARG A 88 1.71 -17.55 -5.02
N SER A 89 2.13 -17.68 -3.77
CA SER A 89 1.44 -18.48 -2.77
C SER A 89 1.86 -18.04 -1.38
N ARG A 90 1.10 -18.41 -0.34
CA ARG A 90 1.47 -18.13 1.05
C ARG A 90 2.84 -18.71 1.43
N PRO A 91 3.22 -19.96 1.04
CA PRO A 91 4.55 -20.49 1.29
C PRO A 91 5.70 -19.65 0.74
N ASP A 92 5.52 -18.93 -0.37
CA ASP A 92 6.58 -18.08 -0.92
C ASP A 92 6.97 -16.92 0.03
N ALA A 93 6.09 -16.58 0.97
CA ALA A 93 6.34 -15.56 1.98
C ALA A 93 6.90 -16.13 3.31
N TRP A 94 6.98 -17.45 3.44
CA TRP A 94 7.51 -18.06 4.66
C TRP A 94 9.01 -17.77 4.82
N GLY A 95 9.40 -17.43 6.05
CA GLY A 95 10.78 -17.06 6.35
C GLY A 95 11.15 -15.62 5.99
N MET A 96 10.23 -14.83 5.43
CA MET A 96 10.45 -13.40 5.32
C MET A 96 10.52 -12.75 6.70
N ARG A 97 11.46 -11.82 6.85
CA ARG A 97 11.58 -11.08 8.11
C ARG A 97 10.38 -10.18 8.38
N PHE A 98 10.26 -9.73 9.60
CA PHE A 98 9.28 -8.70 9.95
C PHE A 98 9.77 -7.29 9.56
N VAL A 99 8.82 -6.40 9.38
CA VAL A 99 9.06 -4.97 9.20
C VAL A 99 9.84 -4.45 10.41
N SER A 100 10.99 -3.83 10.16
CA SER A 100 11.86 -3.28 11.21
C SER A 100 11.43 -1.88 11.64
N ASN A 101 12.03 -1.38 12.73
CA ASN A 101 11.81 0.00 13.18
C ASN A 101 12.26 1.05 12.14
N LYS A 102 13.20 0.70 11.28
CA LYS A 102 13.66 1.59 10.19
C LYS A 102 12.54 1.81 9.17
N GLU A 103 11.91 0.72 8.70
CA GLU A 103 10.79 0.82 7.77
C GLU A 103 9.58 1.51 8.43
N LYS A 104 9.28 1.20 9.68
CA LYS A 104 8.18 1.84 10.42
C LYS A 104 8.36 3.36 10.50
N ARG A 105 9.57 3.83 10.82
CA ARG A 105 9.87 5.27 10.83
C ARG A 105 9.70 5.91 9.46
N TYR A 106 10.19 5.26 8.41
CA TYR A 106 10.02 5.76 7.05
C TYR A 106 8.54 5.88 6.66
N MET A 107 7.73 4.88 6.99
CA MET A 107 6.28 4.92 6.75
C MET A 107 5.62 6.09 7.50
N GLU A 108 6.03 6.33 8.74
CA GLU A 108 5.54 7.45 9.55
C GLU A 108 5.93 8.81 8.94
N GLU A 109 7.18 8.97 8.53
CA GLU A 109 7.68 10.20 7.87
C GLU A 109 6.89 10.49 6.57
N ILE A 110 6.61 9.48 5.76
CA ILE A 110 5.77 9.63 4.56
C ILE A 110 4.37 10.06 4.93
N ARG A 111 3.76 9.44 5.92
CA ARG A 111 2.42 9.78 6.39
C ARG A 111 2.34 11.22 6.88
N GLU A 112 3.28 11.66 7.68
CA GLU A 112 3.36 13.04 8.16
C GLU A 112 3.53 14.04 7.02
N ALA A 113 4.39 13.74 6.05
CA ALA A 113 4.61 14.60 4.88
C ALA A 113 3.34 14.74 4.04
N VAL A 114 2.64 13.65 3.80
CA VAL A 114 1.38 13.63 3.05
C VAL A 114 0.27 14.37 3.79
N ASN A 115 0.17 14.20 5.11
CA ASN A 115 -0.82 14.93 5.91
C ASN A 115 -0.57 16.44 5.88
N ARG A 116 0.69 16.89 5.99
CA ARG A 116 1.03 18.31 5.81
C ARG A 116 0.63 18.84 4.43
N LEU A 117 0.94 18.09 3.38
CA LEU A 117 0.57 18.46 2.01
C LEU A 117 -0.95 18.57 1.85
N ARG A 118 -1.71 17.62 2.40
CA ARG A 118 -3.17 17.67 2.40
C ARG A 118 -3.72 18.92 3.09
N GLU A 119 -3.18 19.26 4.26
CA GLU A 119 -3.57 20.45 4.99
C GLU A 119 -3.31 21.73 4.18
N ASP A 120 -2.18 21.82 3.50
CA ASP A 120 -1.83 22.95 2.65
C ASP A 120 -2.78 23.09 1.46
N TYR A 121 -3.15 21.99 0.81
CA TYR A 121 -4.17 22.00 -0.24
C TYR A 121 -5.54 22.44 0.28
N MET A 122 -5.93 21.98 1.46
CA MET A 122 -7.22 22.38 2.04
C MET A 122 -7.24 23.87 2.38
N LYS A 123 -6.15 24.43 2.90
CA LYS A 123 -6.02 25.86 3.17
C LYS A 123 -6.08 26.69 1.88
N SER A 124 -5.36 26.28 0.83
CA SER A 124 -5.36 26.98 -0.45
C SER A 124 -6.75 26.98 -1.12
N ARG A 125 -7.48 25.88 -1.04
CA ARG A 125 -8.87 25.81 -1.54
C ARG A 125 -9.82 26.72 -0.75
N ALA A 126 -9.67 26.81 0.56
CA ALA A 126 -10.48 27.69 1.40
C ALA A 126 -10.26 29.18 1.00
N VAL A 127 -9.02 29.59 0.73
CA VAL A 127 -8.69 30.95 0.24
C VAL A 127 -9.28 31.21 -1.15
N ALA A 128 -9.19 30.24 -2.07
CA ALA A 128 -9.71 30.39 -3.44
C ALA A 128 -11.25 30.50 -3.49
N ASN A 129 -11.95 29.97 -2.49
CA ASN A 129 -13.42 29.99 -2.39
C ASN A 129 -13.95 31.13 -1.50
N ALA A 130 -13.07 31.91 -0.92
CA ALA A 130 -13.42 33.11 -0.14
C ALA A 130 -13.52 34.33 -1.05
#